data_59c25cc8d4999bbe35b57314d9907432
#
_entry.id   59c25cc8d4999bbe35b57314d9907432
#
_cell.length_a   1.000
_cell.length_b   1.000
_cell.length_c   1.000
_cell.angle_alpha   90.00
_cell.angle_beta   90.00
_cell.angle_gamma   90.00
#
_symmetry.space_group_name_H-M   'P 1'
#
loop_
_entity.id
_entity.type
_entity.pdbx_description
1 polymer ?
#
loop_
_entity_poly.entity_id
_entity_poly.type
_entity_poly.pdbx_seq_one_letter_code
_entity_poly.pdbx_strand_id
1 'polypeptide(L)'
;MTCYPLFAAALAGATVVLGAQTPDAGQDAHRRVFPLGDFRLESGAVIPNAKIAYATFGALNARRDNAILIPSWYGADHHGYDFLIGPGLALDPAKYFIVATEMFANGFSSSPSNTPAPVDRSRFPAIAIRDNVAAARRLLTEELRLSHLRAVVGFSMGAQQAFQWAVSYPDFMDAIAPYCGTAKTYPHGAIRLESAIAALTADGAFNDGDYTAPPLKGMTAWAHHWSAWVTSQEWWRRELFKPEFATVAAALQGEVDRQMARDPNNLIAQARTWQHHNVGDTPGFGGDHEKALRSIRVPVLYMPSATDLYFPVSDAEYERAFIPNVTFRPIPTIWGHRAGGGRSPEDARFLNTEIARFLDRK
;
A
#
# COMPACT_ATOMS: atom_id res chain seq x y z
N MET A 1 59.96 43.97 14.67
CA MET A 1 59.98 42.50 14.43
C MET A 1 59.17 41.90 15.52
N THR A 2 57.91 41.63 15.26
CA THR A 2 56.98 41.06 16.20
C THR A 2 56.35 39.76 15.57
N CYS A 3 56.78 38.63 16.15
CA CYS A 3 56.26 37.30 15.76
C CYS A 3 54.86 37.09 16.27
N TYR A 4 53.93 36.69 15.40
CA TYR A 4 52.63 36.12 15.79
C TYR A 4 52.70 34.58 15.69
N PRO A 5 52.13 33.84 16.65
CA PRO A 5 52.06 32.40 16.56
C PRO A 5 50.80 31.98 15.77
N LEU A 6 51.02 31.03 14.84
CA LEU A 6 49.96 30.29 14.14
C LEU A 6 49.27 29.33 15.09
N PHE A 7 47.96 29.51 15.30
CA PHE A 7 47.09 28.49 15.88
C PHE A 7 46.61 27.56 14.79
N ALA A 8 47.01 26.29 14.83
CA ALA A 8 46.42 25.24 14.04
C ALA A 8 45.15 24.75 14.72
N ALA A 9 43.98 25.00 14.11
CA ALA A 9 42.72 24.42 14.55
C ALA A 9 42.57 23.02 13.95
N ALA A 10 42.59 21.99 14.80
CA ALA A 10 42.27 20.63 14.42
C ALA A 10 40.73 20.51 14.24
N LEU A 11 40.26 20.31 13.01
CA LEU A 11 38.91 19.91 12.73
C LEU A 11 38.74 18.42 13.10
N ALA A 12 38.07 18.14 14.21
CA ALA A 12 37.57 16.82 14.53
C ALA A 12 36.38 16.53 13.65
N GLY A 13 36.55 15.69 12.63
CA GLY A 13 35.48 15.18 11.80
C GLY A 13 34.60 14.21 12.62
N ALA A 14 33.43 14.66 13.04
CA ALA A 14 32.40 13.77 13.58
C ALA A 14 31.80 12.97 12.42
N THR A 15 32.14 11.69 12.34
CA THR A 15 31.49 10.72 11.44
C THR A 15 30.08 10.48 11.98
N VAL A 16 29.09 11.15 11.42
CA VAL A 16 27.68 10.82 11.68
C VAL A 16 27.38 9.52 10.92
N VAL A 17 27.38 8.42 11.64
CA VAL A 17 26.81 7.16 11.17
C VAL A 17 25.29 7.35 11.18
N LEU A 18 24.73 7.76 10.05
CA LEU A 18 23.28 7.66 9.81
C LEU A 18 22.94 6.17 9.65
N GLY A 19 22.66 5.49 10.75
CA GLY A 19 21.97 4.23 10.73
C GLY A 19 20.60 4.45 10.08
N ALA A 20 20.27 3.67 9.06
CA ALA A 20 18.92 3.59 8.53
C ALA A 20 17.99 3.24 9.71
N GLN A 21 17.25 4.23 10.22
CA GLN A 21 16.26 4.01 11.25
C GLN A 21 15.13 3.21 10.62
N THR A 22 15.06 1.91 10.92
CA THR A 22 13.79 1.18 10.86
C THR A 22 12.83 1.96 11.75
N PRO A 23 11.60 2.28 11.28
CA PRO A 23 10.60 2.91 12.14
C PRO A 23 10.46 2.07 13.41
N ASP A 24 10.60 2.70 14.55
CA ASP A 24 10.55 2.04 15.85
C ASP A 24 9.13 1.47 16.05
N ALA A 25 9.02 0.14 15.99
CA ALA A 25 7.77 -0.58 16.20
C ALA A 25 7.19 -0.36 17.63
N GLY A 26 7.95 0.26 18.52
CA GLY A 26 7.57 0.54 19.91
C GLY A 26 6.77 1.84 20.12
N GLN A 27 6.65 2.73 19.11
CA GLN A 27 5.99 4.04 19.29
C GLN A 27 4.50 4.05 18.92
N ASP A 28 3.98 3.04 18.22
CA ASP A 28 2.57 2.97 17.85
C ASP A 28 1.81 2.00 18.75
N ALA A 29 1.04 2.56 19.69
CA ALA A 29 0.26 1.79 20.66
C ALA A 29 -0.82 0.87 20.04
N HIS A 30 -1.20 1.10 18.80
CA HIS A 30 -2.20 0.29 18.09
C HIS A 30 -1.58 -0.85 17.29
N ARG A 31 -0.29 -0.76 16.91
CA ARG A 31 0.36 -1.79 16.10
C ARG A 31 0.65 -3.05 16.92
N ARG A 32 0.18 -4.16 16.39
CA ARG A 32 0.41 -5.51 16.90
C ARG A 32 1.06 -6.35 15.82
N VAL A 33 1.62 -7.48 16.23
CA VAL A 33 2.27 -8.43 15.33
C VAL A 33 1.70 -9.82 15.59
N PHE A 34 1.25 -10.49 14.54
CA PHE A 34 0.85 -11.88 14.56
C PHE A 34 1.94 -12.76 13.92
N PRO A 35 2.50 -13.75 14.65
CA PRO A 35 3.48 -14.67 14.11
C PRO A 35 2.80 -15.68 13.19
N LEU A 36 3.29 -15.79 11.96
CA LEU A 36 2.81 -16.75 10.97
C LEU A 36 3.62 -18.06 10.98
N GLY A 37 4.75 -18.11 11.72
CA GLY A 37 5.70 -19.20 11.59
C GLY A 37 6.34 -19.26 10.21
N ASP A 38 6.76 -20.44 9.76
CA ASP A 38 7.26 -20.63 8.40
C ASP A 38 6.10 -20.51 7.41
N PHE A 39 6.08 -19.40 6.68
CA PHE A 39 4.99 -19.08 5.78
C PHE A 39 5.37 -19.46 4.35
N ARG A 40 4.67 -20.47 3.80
CA ARG A 40 4.85 -20.89 2.41
C ARG A 40 4.07 -19.96 1.49
N LEU A 41 4.79 -19.35 0.55
CA LEU A 41 4.25 -18.52 -0.50
C LEU A 41 3.68 -19.37 -1.65
N GLU A 42 2.87 -18.75 -2.48
CA GLU A 42 2.30 -19.36 -3.68
C GLU A 42 3.36 -19.85 -4.67
N SER A 43 4.50 -19.15 -4.74
CA SER A 43 5.68 -19.57 -5.51
C SER A 43 6.34 -20.86 -5.00
N GLY A 44 5.94 -21.35 -3.84
CA GLY A 44 6.57 -22.47 -3.13
C GLY A 44 7.74 -22.07 -2.23
N ALA A 45 8.25 -20.85 -2.33
CA ALA A 45 9.26 -20.32 -1.40
C ALA A 45 8.69 -20.18 0.01
N VAL A 46 9.57 -20.12 1.01
CA VAL A 46 9.19 -20.00 2.41
C VAL A 46 9.82 -18.75 3.03
N ILE A 47 9.02 -17.95 3.72
CA ILE A 47 9.52 -16.90 4.62
C ILE A 47 9.61 -17.53 6.01
N PRO A 48 10.83 -17.76 6.54
CA PRO A 48 11.00 -18.36 7.87
C PRO A 48 10.56 -17.36 8.94
N ASN A 49 9.88 -17.87 9.98
CA ASN A 49 9.37 -17.06 11.10
C ASN A 49 8.64 -15.80 10.63
N ALA A 50 7.83 -15.92 9.59
CA ALA A 50 7.08 -14.81 9.02
C ALA A 50 6.13 -14.18 10.04
N LYS A 51 5.87 -12.88 9.87
CA LYS A 51 4.96 -12.11 10.71
C LYS A 51 4.14 -11.15 9.87
N ILE A 52 2.91 -10.88 10.31
CA ILE A 52 2.07 -9.81 9.78
C ILE A 52 1.79 -8.79 10.89
N ALA A 53 2.05 -7.53 10.60
CA ALA A 53 1.69 -6.42 11.47
C ALA A 53 0.25 -6.00 11.20
N TYR A 54 -0.46 -5.54 12.23
CA TYR A 54 -1.85 -5.11 12.13
C TYR A 54 -2.22 -4.14 13.26
N ALA A 55 -3.31 -3.41 13.07
CA ALA A 55 -3.94 -2.62 14.12
C ALA A 55 -5.44 -2.94 14.18
N THR A 56 -6.08 -2.68 15.32
CA THR A 56 -7.52 -2.86 15.48
C THR A 56 -8.16 -1.65 16.15
N PHE A 57 -9.37 -1.30 15.71
CA PHE A 57 -10.14 -0.19 16.26
C PHE A 57 -11.58 -0.65 16.53
N GLY A 58 -12.19 -0.13 17.59
CA GLY A 58 -13.54 -0.53 17.99
C GLY A 58 -13.62 -1.92 18.64
N ALA A 59 -14.82 -2.49 18.68
CA ALA A 59 -15.08 -3.78 19.31
C ALA A 59 -16.03 -4.65 18.48
N LEU A 60 -15.84 -5.96 18.55
CA LEU A 60 -16.79 -6.92 18.01
C LEU A 60 -18.11 -6.87 18.77
N ASN A 61 -19.21 -6.81 18.04
CA ASN A 61 -20.53 -6.97 18.62
C ASN A 61 -20.81 -8.44 19.03
N ALA A 62 -21.92 -8.66 19.75
CA ALA A 62 -22.27 -10.00 20.22
C ALA A 62 -22.48 -11.03 19.10
N ARG A 63 -22.93 -10.60 17.89
CA ARG A 63 -23.09 -11.46 16.72
C ARG A 63 -21.80 -11.67 15.93
N ARG A 64 -20.76 -10.89 16.23
CA ARG A 64 -19.46 -10.93 15.53
C ARG A 64 -19.58 -10.70 14.01
N ASP A 65 -20.55 -9.90 13.59
CA ASP A 65 -20.89 -9.60 12.18
C ASP A 65 -20.54 -8.17 11.73
N ASN A 66 -19.80 -7.42 12.57
CA ASN A 66 -19.43 -6.04 12.32
C ASN A 66 -17.93 -5.84 12.02
N ALA A 67 -17.20 -6.90 11.69
CA ALA A 67 -15.78 -6.79 11.38
C ALA A 67 -15.55 -6.27 9.96
N ILE A 68 -14.68 -5.26 9.82
CA ILE A 68 -14.24 -4.70 8.52
C ILE A 68 -12.73 -4.84 8.42
N LEU A 69 -12.26 -5.37 7.28
CA LEU A 69 -10.83 -5.42 6.94
C LEU A 69 -10.44 -4.24 6.07
N ILE A 70 -9.34 -3.57 6.41
CA ILE A 70 -8.71 -2.51 5.63
C ILE A 70 -7.24 -2.87 5.39
N PRO A 71 -6.89 -3.50 4.27
CA PRO A 71 -5.51 -3.86 3.96
C PRO A 71 -4.70 -2.65 3.50
N SER A 72 -3.47 -2.50 3.98
CA SER A 72 -2.55 -1.44 3.57
C SER A 72 -2.19 -1.54 2.08
N TRP A 73 -1.52 -0.52 1.57
CA TRP A 73 -1.10 -0.42 0.17
C TRP A 73 0.39 -0.11 0.05
N TYR A 74 0.87 0.17 -1.16
CA TYR A 74 2.27 0.44 -1.47
C TYR A 74 2.88 1.51 -0.55
N GLY A 75 3.88 1.11 0.21
CA GLY A 75 4.64 2.00 1.08
C GLY A 75 3.82 2.65 2.21
N ALA A 76 2.65 2.12 2.55
CA ALA A 76 1.79 2.62 3.61
C ALA A 76 1.68 1.63 4.78
N ASP A 77 1.26 2.17 5.90
CA ASP A 77 0.79 1.44 7.07
C ASP A 77 -0.69 1.73 7.35
N HIS A 78 -1.20 1.27 8.48
CA HIS A 78 -2.60 1.45 8.86
C HIS A 78 -3.04 2.91 9.04
N HIS A 79 -2.12 3.84 9.34
CA HIS A 79 -2.42 5.28 9.44
C HIS A 79 -2.88 5.91 8.14
N GLY A 80 -2.60 5.28 7.00
CA GLY A 80 -3.11 5.75 5.72
C GLY A 80 -4.64 5.84 5.66
N TYR A 81 -5.36 5.13 6.54
CA TYR A 81 -6.82 5.12 6.62
C TYR A 81 -7.41 6.02 7.72
N ASP A 82 -6.61 6.77 8.48
CA ASP A 82 -7.08 7.58 9.61
C ASP A 82 -8.21 8.54 9.22
N PHE A 83 -8.23 9.03 7.98
CA PHE A 83 -9.28 9.91 7.48
C PHE A 83 -10.65 9.23 7.30
N LEU A 84 -10.72 7.89 7.32
CA LEU A 84 -11.95 7.10 7.28
C LEU A 84 -12.36 6.59 8.66
N ILE A 85 -11.45 6.57 9.65
CA ILE A 85 -11.66 5.93 10.95
C ILE A 85 -11.92 7.01 12.01
N GLY A 86 -13.09 6.98 12.62
CA GLY A 86 -13.43 7.88 13.71
C GLY A 86 -14.93 8.06 13.92
N PRO A 87 -15.33 8.75 15.00
CA PRO A 87 -16.74 9.01 15.27
C PRO A 87 -17.41 9.76 14.12
N GLY A 88 -18.49 9.19 13.59
CA GLY A 88 -19.25 9.76 12.47
C GLY A 88 -18.59 9.64 11.08
N LEU A 89 -17.41 9.06 10.98
CA LEU A 89 -16.78 8.71 9.70
C LEU A 89 -17.30 7.37 9.16
N ALA A 90 -16.90 7.01 7.95
CA ALA A 90 -17.37 5.79 7.30
C ALA A 90 -17.05 4.53 8.09
N LEU A 91 -15.91 4.50 8.75
CA LEU A 91 -15.44 3.40 9.59
C LEU A 91 -15.47 3.86 11.07
N ASP A 92 -16.67 4.05 11.59
CA ASP A 92 -16.88 4.46 12.97
C ASP A 92 -16.61 3.30 13.95
N PRO A 93 -15.59 3.41 14.84
CA PRO A 93 -15.28 2.38 15.82
C PRO A 93 -16.39 2.07 16.84
N ALA A 94 -17.38 2.94 16.96
CA ALA A 94 -18.58 2.66 17.76
C ALA A 94 -19.53 1.66 17.07
N LYS A 95 -19.44 1.51 15.74
CA LYS A 95 -20.26 0.60 14.94
C LYS A 95 -19.50 -0.65 14.52
N TYR A 96 -18.23 -0.51 14.17
CA TYR A 96 -17.43 -1.53 13.52
C TYR A 96 -16.22 -1.94 14.33
N PHE A 97 -15.86 -3.21 14.21
CA PHE A 97 -14.54 -3.71 14.59
C PHE A 97 -13.65 -3.69 13.33
N ILE A 98 -12.75 -2.73 13.27
CA ILE A 98 -11.90 -2.48 12.12
C ILE A 98 -10.57 -3.18 12.32
N VAL A 99 -10.14 -3.98 11.35
CA VAL A 99 -8.85 -4.65 11.32
C VAL A 99 -8.04 -4.07 10.17
N ALA A 100 -6.97 -3.36 10.48
CA ALA A 100 -6.03 -2.81 9.51
C ALA A 100 -4.81 -3.73 9.41
N THR A 101 -4.61 -4.39 8.27
CA THR A 101 -3.46 -5.27 8.06
C THR A 101 -2.37 -4.58 7.27
N GLU A 102 -1.12 -4.85 7.62
CA GLU A 102 0.04 -4.32 6.93
C GLU A 102 0.65 -5.38 6.03
N MET A 103 0.73 -5.08 4.72
CA MET A 103 1.20 -6.06 3.75
C MET A 103 2.69 -6.37 3.91
N PHE A 104 3.11 -7.53 3.43
CA PHE A 104 4.52 -7.89 3.36
C PHE A 104 5.35 -6.82 2.61
N ALA A 105 6.61 -6.75 2.96
CA ALA A 105 7.59 -5.81 2.41
C ALA A 105 7.30 -4.32 2.71
N ASN A 106 6.44 -3.98 3.68
CA ASN A 106 6.24 -2.58 4.08
C ASN A 106 7.18 -2.10 5.20
N GLY A 107 8.05 -2.98 5.72
CA GLY A 107 8.97 -2.69 6.81
C GLY A 107 8.46 -3.08 8.20
N PHE A 108 7.16 -3.34 8.38
CA PHE A 108 6.54 -3.77 9.64
C PHE A 108 6.19 -5.26 9.64
N SER A 109 5.48 -5.74 8.64
CA SER A 109 5.37 -7.17 8.34
C SER A 109 6.70 -7.71 7.84
N SER A 110 6.83 -9.03 7.66
CA SER A 110 8.04 -9.61 7.07
C SER A 110 8.42 -8.93 5.77
N SER A 111 9.65 -8.46 5.68
CA SER A 111 10.15 -7.56 4.65
C SER A 111 11.61 -7.85 4.34
N PRO A 112 12.12 -7.48 3.17
CA PRO A 112 13.55 -7.55 2.85
C PRO A 112 14.45 -6.96 3.94
N SER A 113 14.03 -5.83 4.55
CA SER A 113 14.82 -5.09 5.54
C SER A 113 14.78 -5.68 6.96
N ASN A 114 13.84 -6.56 7.28
CA ASN A 114 13.65 -7.08 8.63
C ASN A 114 13.59 -8.62 8.74
N THR A 115 13.79 -9.33 7.63
CA THR A 115 13.92 -10.79 7.61
C THR A 115 15.40 -11.14 7.68
N PRO A 116 15.81 -12.14 8.50
CA PRO A 116 17.22 -12.51 8.61
C PRO A 116 17.74 -13.24 7.38
N ALA A 117 19.07 -13.23 7.20
CA ALA A 117 19.74 -14.06 6.20
C ALA A 117 19.35 -15.56 6.40
N PRO A 118 19.26 -16.35 5.31
CA PRO A 118 19.65 -16.06 3.94
C PRO A 118 18.54 -15.46 3.05
N VAL A 119 17.39 -15.11 3.60
CA VAL A 119 16.21 -14.62 2.85
C VAL A 119 15.95 -13.12 3.08
N ASP A 120 16.99 -12.37 3.37
CA ASP A 120 16.99 -10.92 3.56
C ASP A 120 17.25 -10.15 2.26
N ARG A 121 17.06 -8.84 2.28
CA ARG A 121 17.42 -7.90 1.19
C ARG A 121 16.87 -8.34 -0.16
N SER A 122 17.71 -8.35 -1.22
CA SER A 122 17.31 -8.80 -2.56
C SER A 122 17.02 -10.30 -2.66
N ARG A 123 17.39 -11.09 -1.64
CA ARG A 123 17.09 -12.52 -1.55
C ARG A 123 15.69 -12.81 -0.96
N PHE A 124 14.99 -11.77 -0.51
CA PHE A 124 13.61 -11.91 -0.05
C PHE A 124 12.73 -12.43 -1.20
N PRO A 125 11.92 -13.46 -0.96
CA PRO A 125 11.18 -14.12 -2.03
C PRO A 125 10.12 -13.20 -2.64
N ALA A 126 9.79 -13.43 -3.91
CA ALA A 126 8.72 -12.73 -4.59
C ALA A 126 7.37 -13.01 -3.92
N ILE A 127 6.64 -11.95 -3.61
CA ILE A 127 5.33 -11.98 -2.95
C ILE A 127 4.23 -11.71 -3.96
N ALA A 128 3.14 -12.46 -3.90
CA ALA A 128 1.90 -12.16 -4.62
C ALA A 128 0.90 -11.41 -3.71
N ILE A 129 -0.07 -10.71 -4.31
CA ILE A 129 -1.21 -10.17 -3.56
C ILE A 129 -1.96 -11.30 -2.84
N ARG A 130 -2.06 -12.48 -3.43
CA ARG A 130 -2.67 -13.66 -2.80
C ARG A 130 -1.96 -14.12 -1.54
N ASP A 131 -0.64 -13.98 -1.46
CA ASP A 131 0.12 -14.28 -0.25
C ASP A 131 -0.25 -13.32 0.89
N ASN A 132 -0.41 -12.03 0.60
CA ASN A 132 -0.88 -11.05 1.57
C ASN A 132 -2.30 -11.37 2.06
N VAL A 133 -3.20 -11.72 1.15
CA VAL A 133 -4.57 -12.14 1.47
C VAL A 133 -4.59 -13.42 2.32
N ALA A 134 -3.75 -14.40 2.00
CA ALA A 134 -3.62 -15.65 2.78
C ALA A 134 -3.07 -15.39 4.19
N ALA A 135 -2.07 -14.52 4.33
CA ALA A 135 -1.50 -14.13 5.62
C ALA A 135 -2.54 -13.38 6.47
N ALA A 136 -3.26 -12.42 5.88
CA ALA A 136 -4.35 -11.69 6.55
C ALA A 136 -5.47 -12.64 6.97
N ARG A 137 -5.83 -13.62 6.13
CA ARG A 137 -6.85 -14.62 6.49
C ARG A 137 -6.44 -15.43 7.72
N ARG A 138 -5.17 -15.85 7.80
CA ARG A 138 -4.66 -16.56 8.99
C ARG A 138 -4.76 -15.68 10.23
N LEU A 139 -4.34 -14.41 10.17
CA LEU A 139 -4.54 -13.46 11.27
C LEU A 139 -6.02 -13.40 11.70
N LEU A 140 -6.94 -13.22 10.75
CA LEU A 140 -8.37 -13.10 11.05
C LEU A 140 -8.92 -14.36 11.72
N THR A 141 -8.57 -15.54 11.21
CA THR A 141 -9.13 -16.82 11.69
C THR A 141 -8.43 -17.37 12.93
N GLU A 142 -7.09 -17.29 13.00
CA GLU A 142 -6.29 -17.92 14.05
C GLU A 142 -6.14 -17.02 15.28
N GLU A 143 -5.90 -15.72 15.10
CA GLU A 143 -5.69 -14.76 16.19
C GLU A 143 -7.01 -14.12 16.62
N LEU A 144 -7.74 -13.50 15.66
CA LEU A 144 -8.94 -12.74 15.95
C LEU A 144 -10.21 -13.59 16.01
N ARG A 145 -10.11 -14.89 15.64
CA ARG A 145 -11.22 -15.85 15.65
C ARG A 145 -12.43 -15.37 14.85
N LEU A 146 -12.18 -14.67 13.74
CA LEU A 146 -13.20 -14.22 12.81
C LEU A 146 -13.41 -15.27 11.72
N SER A 147 -14.65 -15.63 11.47
CA SER A 147 -15.05 -16.53 10.37
C SER A 147 -15.69 -15.79 9.20
N HIS A 148 -15.99 -14.49 9.39
CA HIS A 148 -16.66 -13.67 8.40
C HIS A 148 -16.36 -12.18 8.60
N LEU A 149 -16.46 -11.38 7.51
CA LEU A 149 -16.29 -9.95 7.51
C LEU A 149 -17.56 -9.26 6.99
N ARG A 150 -17.93 -8.14 7.59
CA ARG A 150 -18.92 -7.22 7.04
C ARG A 150 -18.46 -6.65 5.69
N ALA A 151 -17.20 -6.29 5.57
CA ALA A 151 -16.64 -5.80 4.31
C ALA A 151 -15.10 -5.86 4.28
N VAL A 152 -14.55 -5.80 3.05
CA VAL A 152 -13.15 -5.43 2.82
C VAL A 152 -13.13 -4.09 2.08
N VAL A 153 -12.53 -3.06 2.68
CA VAL A 153 -12.41 -1.71 2.12
C VAL A 153 -10.93 -1.45 1.80
N GLY A 154 -10.60 -1.15 0.56
CA GLY A 154 -9.21 -1.07 0.15
C GLY A 154 -8.88 0.03 -0.84
N PHE A 155 -7.79 0.74 -0.58
CA PHE A 155 -7.18 1.75 -1.46
C PHE A 155 -6.00 1.17 -2.23
N SER A 156 -5.84 1.51 -3.52
CA SER A 156 -4.64 1.19 -4.29
C SER A 156 -4.33 -0.32 -4.31
N MET A 157 -3.16 -0.78 -3.85
CA MET A 157 -2.88 -2.20 -3.64
C MET A 157 -3.80 -2.83 -2.58
N GLY A 158 -4.37 -2.04 -1.67
CA GLY A 158 -5.46 -2.49 -0.79
C GLY A 158 -6.75 -2.81 -1.57
N ALA A 159 -7.03 -2.07 -2.66
CA ALA A 159 -8.12 -2.40 -3.57
C ALA A 159 -7.85 -3.69 -4.35
N GLN A 160 -6.60 -3.91 -4.80
CA GLN A 160 -6.18 -5.18 -5.39
C GLN A 160 -6.40 -6.35 -4.42
N GLN A 161 -6.06 -6.14 -3.13
CA GLN A 161 -6.34 -7.13 -2.09
C GLN A 161 -7.86 -7.34 -1.89
N ALA A 162 -8.69 -6.28 -1.92
CA ALA A 162 -10.15 -6.41 -1.78
C ALA A 162 -10.76 -7.25 -2.91
N PHE A 163 -10.37 -7.02 -4.17
CA PHE A 163 -10.75 -7.88 -5.29
C PHE A 163 -10.27 -9.32 -5.10
N GLN A 164 -9.03 -9.49 -4.67
CA GLN A 164 -8.45 -10.80 -4.44
C GLN A 164 -9.17 -11.56 -3.32
N TRP A 165 -9.60 -10.88 -2.24
CA TRP A 165 -10.42 -11.45 -1.19
C TRP A 165 -11.73 -12.02 -1.74
N ALA A 166 -12.46 -11.24 -2.55
CA ALA A 166 -13.73 -11.66 -3.11
C ALA A 166 -13.61 -12.84 -4.08
N VAL A 167 -12.48 -12.95 -4.80
CA VAL A 167 -12.21 -14.07 -5.71
C VAL A 167 -11.70 -15.31 -4.97
N SER A 168 -10.79 -15.14 -3.99
CA SER A 168 -10.20 -16.29 -3.27
C SER A 168 -11.11 -16.87 -2.20
N TYR A 169 -11.95 -16.03 -1.55
CA TYR A 169 -12.77 -16.41 -0.41
C TYR A 169 -14.18 -15.82 -0.53
N PRO A 170 -14.97 -16.20 -1.57
CA PRO A 170 -16.22 -15.53 -1.94
C PRO A 170 -17.30 -15.56 -0.86
N ASP A 171 -17.20 -16.46 0.12
CA ASP A 171 -18.17 -16.61 1.20
C ASP A 171 -17.67 -16.02 2.54
N PHE A 172 -16.50 -15.34 2.54
CA PHE A 172 -15.88 -14.83 3.77
C PHE A 172 -16.28 -13.38 4.10
N MET A 173 -16.97 -12.67 3.21
CA MET A 173 -17.41 -11.31 3.44
C MET A 173 -18.77 -11.02 2.79
N ASP A 174 -19.48 -9.98 3.32
CA ASP A 174 -20.73 -9.51 2.73
C ASP A 174 -20.55 -8.55 1.57
N ALA A 175 -19.42 -7.82 1.51
CA ALA A 175 -19.19 -6.78 0.50
C ALA A 175 -17.70 -6.45 0.34
N ILE A 176 -17.35 -5.82 -0.79
CA ILE A 176 -16.03 -5.17 -0.98
C ILE A 176 -16.20 -3.73 -1.48
N ALA A 177 -15.31 -2.83 -1.03
CA ALA A 177 -15.25 -1.44 -1.49
C ALA A 177 -13.83 -1.10 -1.97
N PRO A 178 -13.42 -1.58 -3.16
CA PRO A 178 -12.14 -1.22 -3.77
C PRO A 178 -12.18 0.19 -4.34
N TYR A 179 -11.15 1.01 -4.08
CA TYR A 179 -11.04 2.33 -4.67
C TYR A 179 -9.62 2.68 -5.10
N CYS A 180 -9.51 3.46 -6.18
CA CYS A 180 -8.24 3.83 -6.85
C CYS A 180 -7.33 2.62 -7.08
N GLY A 181 -7.87 1.50 -7.56
CA GLY A 181 -7.13 0.27 -7.86
C GLY A 181 -7.95 -0.63 -8.77
N THR A 182 -7.29 -1.58 -9.43
CA THR A 182 -7.88 -2.53 -10.38
C THR A 182 -7.64 -3.97 -9.95
N ALA A 183 -8.45 -4.92 -10.43
CA ALA A 183 -8.31 -6.34 -10.15
C ALA A 183 -7.09 -6.98 -10.84
N LYS A 184 -6.48 -6.25 -11.76
CA LYS A 184 -5.26 -6.66 -12.50
C LYS A 184 -4.38 -5.44 -12.73
N THR A 185 -3.05 -5.63 -12.71
CA THR A 185 -2.13 -4.60 -13.18
C THR A 185 -2.01 -4.71 -14.70
N TYR A 186 -2.49 -3.68 -15.40
CA TYR A 186 -2.44 -3.61 -16.85
C TYR A 186 -1.04 -3.26 -17.36
N PRO A 187 -0.72 -3.55 -18.65
CA PRO A 187 0.64 -3.37 -19.19
C PRO A 187 1.24 -1.98 -19.00
N HIS A 188 0.43 -0.91 -19.10
CA HIS A 188 0.89 0.46 -18.83
C HIS A 188 1.39 0.63 -17.39
N GLY A 189 0.64 0.13 -16.41
CA GLY A 189 1.03 0.13 -15.00
C GLY A 189 2.29 -0.72 -14.75
N ALA A 190 2.38 -1.90 -15.40
CA ALA A 190 3.54 -2.78 -15.30
C ALA A 190 4.81 -2.11 -15.86
N ILE A 191 4.74 -1.44 -17.02
CA ILE A 191 5.87 -0.72 -17.63
C ILE A 191 6.28 0.47 -16.75
N ARG A 192 5.33 1.21 -16.20
CA ARG A 192 5.60 2.32 -15.27
C ARG A 192 6.37 1.84 -14.04
N LEU A 193 5.96 0.74 -13.42
CA LEU A 193 6.65 0.14 -12.28
C LEU A 193 8.06 -0.33 -12.65
N GLU A 194 8.21 -0.97 -13.82
CA GLU A 194 9.52 -1.39 -14.31
C GLU A 194 10.46 -0.21 -14.51
N SER A 195 9.98 0.91 -15.08
CA SER A 195 10.81 2.11 -15.27
C SER A 195 11.24 2.75 -13.94
N ALA A 196 10.38 2.69 -12.90
CA ALA A 196 10.74 3.14 -11.56
C ALA A 196 11.85 2.25 -10.95
N ILE A 197 11.68 0.93 -11.04
CA ILE A 197 12.69 -0.04 -10.56
C ILE A 197 14.01 0.17 -11.29
N ALA A 198 13.98 0.29 -12.62
CA ALA A 198 15.18 0.54 -13.41
C ALA A 198 15.90 1.84 -13.02
N ALA A 199 15.14 2.91 -12.73
CA ALA A 199 15.71 4.18 -12.27
C ALA A 199 16.45 4.04 -10.93
N LEU A 200 15.91 3.25 -9.99
CA LEU A 200 16.55 3.01 -8.69
C LEU A 200 17.78 2.10 -8.84
N THR A 201 17.66 1.01 -9.58
CA THR A 201 18.71 -0.01 -9.69
C THR A 201 19.86 0.41 -10.60
N ALA A 202 19.70 1.49 -11.40
CA ALA A 202 20.79 2.07 -12.19
C ALA A 202 21.88 2.75 -11.34
N ASP A 203 21.62 3.02 -10.06
CA ASP A 203 22.66 3.52 -9.14
C ASP A 203 23.59 2.37 -8.74
N GLY A 204 24.89 2.47 -9.09
CA GLY A 204 25.88 1.47 -8.71
C GLY A 204 25.99 1.21 -7.21
N ALA A 205 25.59 2.19 -6.36
CA ALA A 205 25.54 2.01 -4.91
C ALA A 205 24.43 1.06 -4.45
N PHE A 206 23.45 0.76 -5.32
CA PHE A 206 22.41 -0.25 -5.03
C PHE A 206 22.98 -1.66 -4.91
N ASN A 207 24.04 -1.97 -5.67
CA ASN A 207 24.80 -3.23 -5.57
C ASN A 207 23.90 -4.48 -5.52
N ASP A 208 23.03 -4.63 -6.51
CA ASP A 208 22.06 -5.73 -6.61
C ASP A 208 21.22 -5.96 -5.33
N GLY A 209 21.01 -4.90 -4.54
CA GLY A 209 20.25 -4.91 -3.28
C GLY A 209 21.09 -5.22 -2.04
N ASP A 210 22.40 -5.47 -2.18
CA ASP A 210 23.32 -5.69 -1.05
C ASP A 210 24.10 -4.40 -0.68
N TYR A 211 23.43 -3.23 -0.79
CA TYR A 211 24.00 -1.93 -0.42
C TYR A 211 24.37 -1.87 1.07
N THR A 212 25.45 -1.17 1.38
CA THR A 212 25.90 -0.87 2.75
C THR A 212 25.47 0.52 3.22
N ALA A 213 25.11 1.40 2.26
CA ALA A 213 24.53 2.72 2.49
C ALA A 213 23.43 2.93 1.44
N PRO A 214 22.38 3.74 1.71
CA PRO A 214 21.31 3.96 0.77
C PRO A 214 21.82 4.45 -0.60
N PRO A 215 21.30 3.92 -1.73
CA PRO A 215 21.66 4.35 -3.08
C PRO A 215 20.99 5.70 -3.40
N LEU A 216 21.61 6.80 -2.96
CA LEU A 216 21.00 8.13 -2.94
C LEU A 216 20.58 8.63 -4.32
N LYS A 217 21.38 8.37 -5.36
CA LYS A 217 21.04 8.77 -6.74
C LYS A 217 19.84 7.97 -7.27
N GLY A 218 19.85 6.67 -7.04
CA GLY A 218 18.76 5.78 -7.40
C GLY A 218 17.46 6.13 -6.68
N MET A 219 17.51 6.39 -5.38
CA MET A 219 16.35 6.83 -4.58
C MET A 219 15.83 8.20 -5.03
N THR A 220 16.70 9.13 -5.41
CA THR A 220 16.30 10.41 -5.99
C THR A 220 15.58 10.21 -7.33
N ALA A 221 16.14 9.38 -8.22
CA ALA A 221 15.53 9.07 -9.51
C ALA A 221 14.17 8.37 -9.35
N TRP A 222 14.08 7.45 -8.40
CA TRP A 222 12.82 6.81 -7.98
C TRP A 222 11.78 7.85 -7.55
N ALA A 223 12.13 8.76 -6.63
CA ALA A 223 11.23 9.80 -6.13
C ALA A 223 10.73 10.73 -7.24
N HIS A 224 11.63 11.15 -8.14
CA HIS A 224 11.27 11.96 -9.30
C HIS A 224 10.32 11.24 -10.25
N HIS A 225 10.54 9.93 -10.51
CA HIS A 225 9.62 9.13 -11.31
C HIS A 225 8.21 9.14 -10.69
N TRP A 226 8.09 8.86 -9.39
CA TRP A 226 6.80 8.82 -8.70
C TRP A 226 6.08 10.16 -8.69
N SER A 227 6.82 11.28 -8.58
CA SER A 227 6.24 12.62 -8.54
C SER A 227 5.38 12.96 -9.76
N ALA A 228 5.77 12.48 -10.95
CA ALA A 228 5.06 12.78 -12.19
C ALA A 228 3.74 11.99 -12.34
N TRP A 229 3.58 10.88 -11.62
CA TRP A 229 2.47 9.95 -11.83
C TRP A 229 1.41 9.95 -10.72
N VAL A 230 1.76 10.42 -9.52
CA VAL A 230 0.88 10.31 -8.35
C VAL A 230 -0.30 11.29 -8.40
N THR A 231 -0.15 12.41 -9.12
CA THR A 231 -1.19 13.42 -9.33
C THR A 231 -1.44 13.64 -10.81
N SER A 232 -2.57 14.26 -11.17
CA SER A 232 -2.90 14.57 -12.56
C SER A 232 -2.06 15.75 -13.09
N GLN A 233 -1.99 15.86 -14.43
CA GLN A 233 -1.38 17.02 -15.08
C GLN A 233 -2.08 18.32 -14.70
N GLU A 234 -3.41 18.29 -14.53
CA GLU A 234 -4.20 19.45 -14.12
C GLU A 234 -3.87 19.90 -12.70
N TRP A 235 -3.60 18.98 -11.79
CA TRP A 235 -3.15 19.30 -10.43
C TRP A 235 -1.84 20.11 -10.45
N TRP A 236 -0.86 19.69 -11.28
CA TRP A 236 0.38 20.44 -11.49
C TRP A 236 0.16 21.78 -12.17
N ARG A 237 -0.67 21.84 -13.22
CA ARG A 237 -1.00 23.06 -13.94
C ARG A 237 -1.69 24.11 -13.05
N ARG A 238 -2.52 23.66 -12.10
CA ARG A 238 -3.17 24.53 -11.10
C ARG A 238 -2.28 24.82 -9.91
N GLU A 239 -1.05 24.33 -9.89
CA GLU A 239 -0.07 24.55 -8.83
C GLU A 239 -0.58 24.18 -7.42
N LEU A 240 -1.37 23.11 -7.30
CA LEU A 240 -1.97 22.68 -6.03
C LEU A 240 -0.93 22.16 -5.00
N PHE A 241 0.34 22.12 -5.36
CA PHE A 241 1.46 21.90 -4.44
C PHE A 241 1.80 23.15 -3.59
N LYS A 242 1.40 24.36 -4.02
CA LYS A 242 1.80 25.63 -3.39
C LYS A 242 1.45 25.78 -1.91
N PRO A 243 0.36 25.21 -1.36
CA PRO A 243 0.14 25.23 0.09
C PRO A 243 1.24 24.56 0.93
N GLU A 244 1.91 23.55 0.35
CA GLU A 244 2.98 22.80 1.02
C GLU A 244 4.38 23.25 0.57
N PHE A 245 4.55 23.65 -0.70
CA PHE A 245 5.84 23.91 -1.32
C PHE A 245 5.82 25.18 -2.19
N ALA A 246 6.79 26.05 -2.01
CA ALA A 246 6.85 27.31 -2.76
C ALA A 246 7.11 27.13 -4.27
N THR A 247 7.80 26.07 -4.68
CA THR A 247 8.20 25.80 -6.06
C THR A 247 8.06 24.33 -6.44
N VAL A 248 8.07 24.01 -7.73
CA VAL A 248 8.14 22.63 -8.23
C VAL A 248 9.38 21.91 -7.70
N ALA A 249 10.53 22.59 -7.67
CA ALA A 249 11.78 22.01 -7.15
C ALA A 249 11.64 21.63 -5.65
N ALA A 250 11.00 22.48 -4.85
CA ALA A 250 10.72 22.17 -3.45
C ALA A 250 9.74 20.99 -3.30
N ALA A 251 8.72 20.90 -4.16
CA ALA A 251 7.80 19.76 -4.17
C ALA A 251 8.50 18.43 -4.54
N LEU A 252 9.39 18.47 -5.54
CA LEU A 252 10.23 17.30 -5.88
C LEU A 252 11.16 16.91 -4.75
N GLN A 253 11.81 17.87 -4.08
CA GLN A 253 12.66 17.60 -2.94
C GLN A 253 11.86 16.98 -1.78
N GLY A 254 10.65 17.46 -1.51
CA GLY A 254 9.77 16.88 -0.50
C GLY A 254 9.38 15.42 -0.82
N GLU A 255 9.28 15.04 -2.09
CA GLU A 255 9.08 13.64 -2.46
C GLU A 255 10.35 12.81 -2.24
N VAL A 256 11.52 13.36 -2.60
CA VAL A 256 12.82 12.72 -2.31
C VAL A 256 12.96 12.43 -0.81
N ASP A 257 12.70 13.42 0.03
CA ASP A 257 12.82 13.30 1.50
C ASP A 257 11.90 12.18 2.04
N ARG A 258 10.67 12.09 1.54
CA ARG A 258 9.73 11.02 1.90
C ARG A 258 10.21 9.64 1.49
N GLN A 259 10.81 9.50 0.31
CA GLN A 259 11.29 8.21 -0.19
C GLN A 259 12.59 7.77 0.49
N MET A 260 13.46 8.72 0.84
CA MET A 260 14.72 8.43 1.54
C MET A 260 14.54 7.79 2.93
N ALA A 261 13.37 7.94 3.54
CA ALA A 261 13.03 7.28 4.80
C ALA A 261 12.70 5.78 4.64
N ARG A 262 12.70 5.25 3.42
CA ARG A 262 12.28 3.87 3.11
C ARG A 262 13.44 3.01 2.67
N ASP A 263 13.33 1.72 2.92
CA ASP A 263 14.29 0.74 2.43
C ASP A 263 14.09 0.45 0.94
N PRO A 264 15.13 0.56 0.09
CA PRO A 264 15.04 0.32 -1.35
C PRO A 264 14.55 -1.08 -1.73
N ASN A 265 14.99 -2.13 -1.03
CA ASN A 265 14.54 -3.49 -1.32
C ASN A 265 13.06 -3.69 -0.98
N ASN A 266 12.58 -3.05 0.11
CA ASN A 266 11.16 -3.06 0.45
C ASN A 266 10.32 -2.41 -0.66
N LEU A 267 10.78 -1.25 -1.16
CA LEU A 267 10.11 -0.54 -2.27
C LEU A 267 10.02 -1.41 -3.52
N ILE A 268 11.11 -2.07 -3.90
CA ILE A 268 11.15 -2.94 -5.08
C ILE A 268 10.26 -4.17 -4.88
N ALA A 269 10.33 -4.82 -3.71
CA ALA A 269 9.51 -6.01 -3.42
C ALA A 269 8.01 -5.72 -3.52
N GLN A 270 7.54 -4.60 -2.95
CA GLN A 270 6.15 -4.19 -3.08
C GLN A 270 5.79 -3.77 -4.53
N ALA A 271 6.70 -3.08 -5.25
CA ALA A 271 6.48 -2.73 -6.64
C ALA A 271 6.33 -3.97 -7.52
N ARG A 272 7.15 -5.01 -7.31
CA ARG A 272 7.02 -6.31 -8.00
C ARG A 272 5.72 -7.02 -7.65
N THR A 273 5.30 -7.00 -6.38
CA THR A 273 4.00 -7.55 -5.94
C THR A 273 2.84 -6.87 -6.68
N TRP A 274 2.88 -5.55 -6.82
CA TRP A 274 1.91 -4.78 -7.59
C TRP A 274 1.95 -5.12 -9.08
N GLN A 275 3.16 -5.11 -9.65
CA GLN A 275 3.40 -5.31 -11.09
C GLN A 275 2.79 -6.62 -11.62
N HIS A 276 2.86 -7.69 -10.84
CA HIS A 276 2.44 -9.02 -11.26
C HIS A 276 1.02 -9.40 -10.79
N HIS A 277 0.26 -8.44 -10.22
CA HIS A 277 -1.07 -8.77 -9.74
C HIS A 277 -2.06 -9.02 -10.88
N ASN A 278 -2.78 -10.15 -10.77
CA ASN A 278 -3.92 -10.51 -11.58
C ASN A 278 -4.82 -11.47 -10.79
N VAL A 279 -6.06 -11.09 -10.51
CA VAL A 279 -7.02 -11.99 -9.82
C VAL A 279 -7.30 -13.26 -10.64
N GLY A 280 -7.12 -13.22 -11.97
CA GLY A 280 -7.26 -14.36 -12.86
C GLY A 280 -6.23 -15.47 -12.62
N ASP A 281 -5.10 -15.17 -11.98
CA ASP A 281 -4.10 -16.17 -11.61
C ASP A 281 -4.52 -17.00 -10.38
N THR A 282 -5.64 -16.68 -9.76
CA THR A 282 -6.22 -17.53 -8.71
C THR A 282 -6.53 -18.91 -9.27
N PRO A 283 -6.19 -20.01 -8.56
CA PRO A 283 -6.44 -21.36 -9.04
C PRO A 283 -7.87 -21.58 -9.53
N GLY A 284 -8.02 -22.15 -10.72
CA GLY A 284 -9.31 -22.39 -11.38
C GLY A 284 -9.71 -21.36 -12.45
N PHE A 285 -8.99 -20.22 -12.55
CA PHE A 285 -9.29 -19.20 -13.56
C PHE A 285 -8.28 -19.18 -14.73
N GLY A 286 -7.08 -19.75 -14.58
CA GLY A 286 -6.10 -19.93 -15.66
C GLY A 286 -5.56 -18.62 -16.27
N GLY A 287 -5.45 -17.56 -15.46
CA GLY A 287 -5.00 -16.23 -15.90
C GLY A 287 -6.12 -15.32 -16.40
N ASP A 288 -7.34 -15.84 -16.51
CA ASP A 288 -8.51 -15.11 -17.02
C ASP A 288 -9.13 -14.23 -15.94
N HIS A 289 -8.77 -12.92 -15.92
CA HIS A 289 -9.28 -11.97 -14.95
C HIS A 289 -10.77 -11.66 -15.14
N GLU A 290 -11.28 -11.69 -16.38
CA GLU A 290 -12.71 -11.46 -16.62
C GLU A 290 -13.56 -12.57 -16.00
N LYS A 291 -13.13 -13.82 -16.18
CA LYS A 291 -13.77 -14.97 -15.54
C LYS A 291 -13.70 -14.88 -14.02
N ALA A 292 -12.58 -14.43 -13.46
CA ALA A 292 -12.44 -14.22 -12.04
C ALA A 292 -13.37 -13.11 -11.53
N LEU A 293 -13.48 -11.98 -12.24
CA LEU A 293 -14.41 -10.89 -11.90
C LEU A 293 -15.87 -11.34 -11.95
N ARG A 294 -16.27 -12.15 -12.94
CA ARG A 294 -17.63 -12.73 -13.03
C ARG A 294 -17.95 -13.68 -11.88
N SER A 295 -16.94 -14.22 -11.19
CA SER A 295 -17.15 -15.10 -10.03
C SER A 295 -17.43 -14.37 -8.72
N ILE A 296 -17.26 -13.04 -8.66
CA ILE A 296 -17.54 -12.24 -7.47
C ILE A 296 -19.02 -12.26 -7.17
N ARG A 297 -19.39 -12.74 -5.98
CA ARG A 297 -20.78 -12.94 -5.56
C ARG A 297 -21.32 -11.78 -4.75
N VAL A 298 -20.45 -11.08 -4.05
CA VAL A 298 -20.80 -10.01 -3.12
C VAL A 298 -20.99 -8.67 -3.82
N PRO A 299 -21.79 -7.74 -3.27
CA PRO A 299 -21.85 -6.36 -3.73
C PRO A 299 -20.46 -5.70 -3.74
N VAL A 300 -20.20 -4.92 -4.79
CA VAL A 300 -18.96 -4.18 -4.98
C VAL A 300 -19.23 -2.69 -5.10
N LEU A 301 -18.67 -1.87 -4.23
CA LEU A 301 -18.59 -0.43 -4.42
C LEU A 301 -17.25 -0.09 -5.06
N TYR A 302 -17.23 0.15 -6.37
CA TYR A 302 -16.00 0.41 -7.13
C TYR A 302 -15.83 1.90 -7.41
N MET A 303 -14.80 2.52 -6.81
CA MET A 303 -14.56 3.96 -6.85
C MET A 303 -13.17 4.32 -7.41
N PRO A 304 -12.96 4.28 -8.73
CA PRO A 304 -11.71 4.77 -9.31
C PRO A 304 -11.62 6.30 -9.19
N SER A 305 -10.42 6.86 -9.15
CA SER A 305 -10.22 8.29 -9.29
C SER A 305 -10.31 8.69 -10.78
N ALA A 306 -11.07 9.75 -11.08
CA ALA A 306 -11.30 10.20 -12.47
C ALA A 306 -10.02 10.58 -13.22
N THR A 307 -8.96 10.95 -12.50
CA THR A 307 -7.69 11.42 -13.08
C THR A 307 -6.47 10.60 -12.62
N ASP A 308 -6.69 9.39 -12.15
CA ASP A 308 -5.61 8.49 -11.71
C ASP A 308 -4.73 8.07 -12.89
N LEU A 309 -3.41 8.22 -12.72
CA LEU A 309 -2.42 7.80 -13.71
C LEU A 309 -1.76 6.45 -13.33
N TYR A 310 -2.02 5.95 -12.12
CA TYR A 310 -1.58 4.62 -11.69
C TYR A 310 -2.56 3.53 -12.12
N PHE A 311 -3.84 3.81 -11.91
CA PHE A 311 -4.97 2.97 -12.24
C PHE A 311 -5.97 3.80 -13.02
N PRO A 312 -5.77 3.97 -14.35
CA PRO A 312 -6.65 4.78 -15.19
C PRO A 312 -8.12 4.39 -15.04
N VAL A 313 -9.01 5.38 -14.99
CA VAL A 313 -10.45 5.15 -14.85
C VAL A 313 -11.00 4.25 -15.95
N SER A 314 -10.42 4.31 -17.16
CA SER A 314 -10.77 3.45 -18.29
C SER A 314 -10.60 1.96 -18.02
N ASP A 315 -9.55 1.58 -17.24
CA ASP A 315 -9.33 0.19 -16.86
C ASP A 315 -10.43 -0.28 -15.89
N ALA A 316 -10.82 0.57 -14.94
CA ALA A 316 -11.92 0.30 -14.03
C ALA A 316 -13.29 0.26 -14.76
N GLU A 317 -13.49 1.11 -15.76
CA GLU A 317 -14.68 1.08 -16.65
C GLU A 317 -14.75 -0.22 -17.44
N TYR A 318 -13.63 -0.74 -17.89
CA TYR A 318 -13.56 -2.05 -18.53
C TYR A 318 -13.90 -3.18 -17.53
N GLU A 319 -13.27 -3.20 -16.35
CA GLU A 319 -13.46 -4.24 -15.36
C GLU A 319 -14.90 -4.32 -14.82
N ARG A 320 -15.56 -3.17 -14.61
CA ARG A 320 -16.94 -3.13 -14.08
C ARG A 320 -17.95 -3.92 -14.92
N ALA A 321 -17.68 -4.08 -16.22
CA ALA A 321 -18.58 -4.81 -17.12
C ALA A 321 -18.65 -6.32 -16.81
N PHE A 322 -17.68 -6.83 -16.06
CA PHE A 322 -17.59 -8.24 -15.69
C PHE A 322 -18.03 -8.53 -14.25
N ILE A 323 -18.28 -7.51 -13.44
CA ILE A 323 -18.65 -7.65 -12.03
C ILE A 323 -20.19 -7.67 -11.91
N PRO A 324 -20.81 -8.79 -11.47
CA PRO A 324 -22.26 -8.95 -11.51
C PRO A 324 -23.06 -7.92 -10.68
N ASN A 325 -22.56 -7.54 -9.50
CA ASN A 325 -23.24 -6.63 -8.58
C ASN A 325 -22.32 -5.46 -8.22
N VAL A 326 -22.12 -4.54 -9.17
CA VAL A 326 -21.24 -3.39 -8.99
C VAL A 326 -22.02 -2.07 -8.91
N THR A 327 -21.72 -1.29 -7.88
CA THR A 327 -22.04 0.14 -7.79
C THR A 327 -20.78 0.91 -8.19
N PHE A 328 -20.74 1.46 -9.42
CA PHE A 328 -19.61 2.17 -9.95
C PHE A 328 -19.72 3.67 -9.68
N ARG A 329 -18.78 4.24 -8.91
CA ARG A 329 -18.82 5.62 -8.41
C ARG A 329 -17.47 6.28 -8.53
N PRO A 330 -17.03 6.72 -9.73
CA PRO A 330 -15.76 7.44 -9.90
C PRO A 330 -15.67 8.66 -8.98
N ILE A 331 -14.54 8.86 -8.32
CA ILE A 331 -14.25 10.03 -7.50
C ILE A 331 -14.03 11.21 -8.46
N PRO A 332 -14.86 12.28 -8.40
CA PRO A 332 -14.78 13.40 -9.34
C PRO A 332 -13.66 14.39 -8.96
N THR A 333 -12.41 14.01 -9.16
CA THR A 333 -11.23 14.70 -8.64
C THR A 333 -10.19 14.99 -9.71
N ILE A 334 -9.33 15.97 -9.43
CA ILE A 334 -8.09 16.22 -10.17
C ILE A 334 -6.83 15.83 -9.38
N TRP A 335 -6.99 15.25 -8.19
CA TRP A 335 -5.88 14.85 -7.32
C TRP A 335 -5.17 13.57 -7.76
N GLY A 336 -5.58 12.96 -8.87
CA GLY A 336 -5.00 11.73 -9.36
C GLY A 336 -5.14 10.59 -8.35
N HIS A 337 -4.07 9.84 -8.15
CA HIS A 337 -4.06 8.73 -7.18
C HIS A 337 -4.16 9.20 -5.72
N ARG A 338 -3.70 10.43 -5.41
CA ARG A 338 -3.77 11.00 -4.05
C ARG A 338 -5.20 11.19 -3.54
N ALA A 339 -6.20 11.19 -4.41
CA ALA A 339 -7.61 11.25 -4.03
C ALA A 339 -7.97 10.16 -3.02
N GLY A 340 -7.47 8.94 -3.22
CA GLY A 340 -7.73 7.81 -2.33
C GLY A 340 -7.05 7.87 -0.97
N GLY A 341 -6.05 8.74 -0.80
CA GLY A 341 -5.34 8.97 0.47
C GLY A 341 -5.94 10.08 1.34
N GLY A 342 -7.11 10.62 1.00
CA GLY A 342 -7.81 11.63 1.81
C GLY A 342 -7.10 12.98 1.89
N ARG A 343 -6.18 13.29 0.96
CA ARG A 343 -5.41 14.54 0.98
C ARG A 343 -6.24 15.76 0.60
N SER A 344 -7.27 15.59 -0.23
CA SER A 344 -8.27 16.61 -0.54
C SER A 344 -9.45 16.44 0.42
N PRO A 345 -9.90 17.52 1.11
CA PRO A 345 -11.09 17.45 1.97
C PRO A 345 -12.35 17.04 1.21
N GLU A 346 -12.48 17.40 -0.06
CA GLU A 346 -13.60 17.03 -0.93
C GLU A 346 -13.57 15.52 -1.22
N ASP A 347 -12.40 14.97 -1.57
CA ASP A 347 -12.24 13.55 -1.85
C ASP A 347 -12.45 12.72 -0.58
N ALA A 348 -11.90 13.15 0.57
CA ALA A 348 -12.13 12.51 1.86
C ALA A 348 -13.63 12.46 2.22
N ARG A 349 -14.35 13.57 2.01
CA ARG A 349 -15.80 13.63 2.24
C ARG A 349 -16.57 12.71 1.30
N PHE A 350 -16.20 12.68 0.01
CA PHE A 350 -16.81 11.78 -0.98
C PHE A 350 -16.65 10.33 -0.56
N LEU A 351 -15.44 9.90 -0.24
CA LEU A 351 -15.12 8.53 0.17
C LEU A 351 -15.90 8.15 1.45
N ASN A 352 -15.87 9.01 2.48
CA ASN A 352 -16.62 8.76 3.71
C ASN A 352 -18.13 8.60 3.42
N THR A 353 -18.69 9.47 2.59
CA THR A 353 -20.12 9.44 2.27
C THR A 353 -20.52 8.17 1.51
N GLU A 354 -19.77 7.80 0.48
CA GLU A 354 -20.13 6.66 -0.37
C GLU A 354 -19.87 5.32 0.36
N ILE A 355 -18.77 5.21 1.11
CA ILE A 355 -18.47 4.00 1.90
C ILE A 355 -19.52 3.82 3.01
N ALA A 356 -19.83 4.87 3.79
CA ALA A 356 -20.85 4.79 4.85
C ALA A 356 -22.20 4.36 4.28
N ARG A 357 -22.66 5.01 3.20
CA ARG A 357 -23.92 4.67 2.52
C ARG A 357 -23.94 3.21 2.04
N PHE A 358 -22.80 2.73 1.54
CA PHE A 358 -22.67 1.35 1.06
C PHE A 358 -22.73 0.33 2.19
N LEU A 359 -22.04 0.59 3.31
CA LEU A 359 -22.01 -0.28 4.49
C LEU A 359 -23.34 -0.29 5.26
N ASP A 360 -24.14 0.79 5.20
CA ASP A 360 -25.45 0.89 5.87
C ASP A 360 -26.58 0.15 5.09
N ARG A 361 -26.32 -0.33 3.87
CA ARG A 361 -27.27 -1.18 3.14
C ARG A 361 -27.46 -2.51 3.87
N LYS A 362 -28.75 -2.85 4.13
CA LYS A 362 -29.16 -4.12 4.73
C LYS A 362 -29.09 -5.25 3.71
#